data_2bea0c63a5d6331e9757f00f5ed48733
#
_entry.id   2bea0c63a5d6331e9757f00f5ed48733
#
_cell.length_a   1.000
_cell.length_b   1.000
_cell.length_c   1.000
_cell.angle_alpha   90.00
_cell.angle_beta   90.00
_cell.angle_gamma   90.00
#
_symmetry.space_group_name_H-M   'P 1'
#
loop_
_entity.id
_entity.type
_entity.pdbx_description
1 polymer ?
#
loop_
_entity_poly.entity_id
_entity_poly.type
_entity_poly.pdbx_seq_one_letter_code
_entity_poly.pdbx_strand_id
1 'polypeptide(L)'
;MRRLDQAFTALAKEHDIVLVDGELGADDEFSLPLLANGEVVVQVSNSAASIKSAYAMIKRLTASQGRRPVSVLVSGVNEKEARLVYDNIAQAARRYLATEVDFLGSVPADEHVRRAAKLGRSVVEAFPLAGASLAFRKLAGRFSMGELAGAQTLGGMRMAG
;
A
#
# COMPACT_ATOMS: atom_id res chain seq x y z
N MET A 1 -12.05 14.46 15.14
CA MET A 1 -11.02 14.76 14.13
C MET A 1 -9.69 15.20 14.76
N ARG A 2 -9.59 16.35 15.44
CA ARG A 2 -8.31 16.85 16.03
C ARG A 2 -7.53 15.86 16.91
N ARG A 3 -8.20 14.98 17.68
CA ARG A 3 -7.53 13.98 18.54
C ARG A 3 -6.86 12.86 17.74
N LEU A 4 -7.46 12.42 16.64
CA LEU A 4 -6.89 11.41 15.73
C LEU A 4 -5.67 11.98 15.00
N ASP A 5 -5.75 13.19 14.46
CA ASP A 5 -4.63 13.87 13.82
C ASP A 5 -3.42 14.01 14.75
N GLN A 6 -3.67 14.38 16.01
CA GLN A 6 -2.62 14.48 17.04
C GLN A 6 -1.98 13.12 17.34
N ALA A 7 -2.79 12.07 17.47
CA ALA A 7 -2.30 10.73 17.73
C ALA A 7 -1.43 10.21 16.58
N PHE A 8 -1.88 10.37 15.33
CA PHE A 8 -1.10 9.96 14.15
C PHE A 8 0.15 10.80 13.96
N THR A 9 0.09 12.10 14.27
CA THR A 9 1.27 12.97 14.22
C THR A 9 2.30 12.56 15.28
N ALA A 10 1.88 12.13 16.45
CA ALA A 10 2.76 11.58 17.47
C ALA A 10 3.39 10.26 17.02
N LEU A 11 2.57 9.31 16.52
CA LEU A 11 3.05 8.04 15.97
C LEU A 11 4.07 8.23 14.85
N ALA A 12 3.84 9.18 13.93
CA ALA A 12 4.75 9.48 12.83
C ALA A 12 6.11 10.07 13.29
N LYS A 13 6.18 10.62 14.51
CA LYS A 13 7.45 11.09 15.11
C LYS A 13 8.22 9.99 15.84
N GLU A 14 7.51 8.98 16.30
CA GLU A 14 8.07 7.90 17.12
C GLU A 14 8.42 6.65 16.32
N HIS A 15 7.91 6.55 15.08
CA HIS A 15 8.07 5.37 14.23
C HIS A 15 8.54 5.74 12.83
N ASP A 16 9.41 4.92 12.26
CA ASP A 16 9.93 5.11 10.90
C ASP A 16 8.85 4.91 9.84
N ILE A 17 7.88 4.03 10.10
CA ILE A 17 6.79 3.68 9.18
C ILE A 17 5.47 3.59 9.97
N VAL A 18 4.44 4.25 9.47
CA VAL A 18 3.07 4.13 9.96
C VAL A 18 2.19 3.64 8.82
N LEU A 19 1.61 2.45 9.00
CA LEU A 19 0.63 1.88 8.07
C LEU A 19 -0.77 2.19 8.57
N VAL A 20 -1.59 2.74 7.68
CA VAL A 20 -2.98 3.08 8.00
C VAL A 20 -3.89 2.30 7.06
N ASP A 21 -4.74 1.45 7.64
CA ASP A 21 -5.86 0.84 6.92
C ASP A 21 -7.00 1.86 6.87
N GLY A 22 -7.29 2.36 5.69
CA GLY A 22 -8.20 3.48 5.50
C GLY A 22 -9.00 3.38 4.21
N GLU A 23 -10.09 4.12 4.18
CA GLU A 23 -10.96 4.26 3.03
C GLU A 23 -11.00 5.72 2.57
N LEU A 24 -11.25 5.93 1.28
CA LEU A 24 -11.55 7.27 0.75
C LEU A 24 -12.96 7.67 1.18
N GLY A 25 -13.09 8.89 1.69
CA GLY A 25 -14.36 9.52 1.98
C GLY A 25 -15.24 9.73 0.73
N ALA A 26 -16.45 10.22 0.94
CA ALA A 26 -17.39 10.53 -0.15
C ALA A 26 -16.89 11.68 -1.06
N ASP A 27 -16.01 12.51 -0.55
CA ASP A 27 -15.34 13.63 -1.20
C ASP A 27 -14.05 13.23 -1.94
N ASP A 28 -13.74 11.93 -2.00
CA ASP A 28 -12.50 11.38 -2.56
C ASP A 28 -11.23 11.80 -1.80
N GLU A 29 -11.36 12.24 -0.57
CA GLU A 29 -10.26 12.60 0.31
C GLU A 29 -10.03 11.55 1.40
N PHE A 30 -8.82 11.50 1.91
CA PHE A 30 -8.55 10.72 3.12
C PHE A 30 -9.07 11.46 4.34
N SER A 31 -9.71 10.73 5.25
CA SER A 31 -10.25 11.27 6.51
C SER A 31 -9.19 11.94 7.40
N LEU A 32 -7.91 11.66 7.16
CA LEU A 32 -6.78 12.23 7.90
C LEU A 32 -5.90 13.04 6.96
N PRO A 33 -5.73 14.36 7.18
CA PRO A 33 -4.87 15.22 6.35
C PRO A 33 -3.43 14.74 6.25
N LEU A 34 -2.92 14.06 7.30
CA LEU A 34 -1.59 13.46 7.32
C LEU A 34 -1.38 12.46 6.17
N LEU A 35 -2.42 11.76 5.75
CA LEU A 35 -2.36 10.78 4.67
C LEU A 35 -2.26 11.41 3.28
N ALA A 36 -2.53 12.69 3.15
CA ALA A 36 -2.46 13.41 1.88
C ALA A 36 -1.07 13.34 1.22
N ASN A 37 -0.01 13.25 2.02
CA ASN A 37 1.37 13.17 1.54
C ASN A 37 1.97 11.74 1.60
N GLY A 38 1.20 10.76 2.06
CA GLY A 38 1.64 9.37 2.17
C GLY A 38 1.61 8.64 0.82
N GLU A 39 2.35 7.54 0.72
CA GLU A 39 2.19 6.59 -0.37
C GLU A 39 0.89 5.82 -0.20
N VAL A 40 0.18 5.58 -1.30
CA VAL A 40 -1.03 4.78 -1.31
C VAL A 40 -0.74 3.39 -1.84
N VAL A 41 -1.08 2.38 -1.04
CA VAL A 41 -1.03 0.99 -1.48
C VAL A 41 -2.45 0.51 -1.78
N VAL A 42 -2.71 0.19 -3.05
CA VAL A 42 -3.98 -0.38 -3.49
C VAL A 42 -3.85 -1.89 -3.52
N GLN A 43 -4.57 -2.56 -2.62
CA GLN A 43 -4.63 -4.02 -2.61
C GLN A 43 -5.67 -4.51 -3.62
N VAL A 44 -5.30 -5.53 -4.40
CA VAL A 44 -6.17 -6.13 -5.42
C VAL A 44 -6.03 -7.65 -5.44
N SER A 45 -7.13 -8.35 -5.71
CA SER A 45 -7.14 -9.79 -6.01
C SER A 45 -7.31 -10.02 -7.51
N ASN A 46 -7.17 -11.28 -7.95
CA ASN A 46 -7.36 -11.68 -9.37
C ASN A 46 -8.83 -11.80 -9.79
N SER A 47 -9.76 -11.16 -9.11
CA SER A 47 -11.16 -11.13 -9.55
C SER A 47 -11.43 -9.88 -10.39
N ALA A 48 -12.28 -10.02 -11.39
CA ALA A 48 -12.68 -8.90 -12.25
C ALA A 48 -13.28 -7.72 -11.44
N ALA A 49 -14.06 -8.03 -10.39
CA ALA A 49 -14.62 -7.03 -9.50
C ALA A 49 -13.55 -6.28 -8.73
N SER A 50 -12.55 -6.99 -8.17
CA SER A 50 -11.45 -6.36 -7.44
C SER A 50 -10.57 -5.50 -8.34
N ILE A 51 -10.25 -5.96 -9.54
CA ILE A 51 -9.48 -5.20 -10.54
C ILE A 51 -10.23 -3.91 -10.94
N LYS A 52 -11.53 -4.01 -11.17
CA LYS A 52 -12.38 -2.84 -11.49
C LYS A 52 -12.41 -1.84 -10.33
N SER A 53 -12.55 -2.32 -9.10
CA SER A 53 -12.57 -1.48 -7.89
C SER A 53 -11.22 -0.80 -7.66
N ALA A 54 -10.11 -1.52 -7.83
CA ALA A 54 -8.76 -0.96 -7.74
C ALA A 54 -8.53 0.16 -8.76
N TYR A 55 -8.91 -0.08 -10.03
CA TYR A 55 -8.83 0.94 -11.07
C TYR A 55 -9.68 2.17 -10.76
N ALA A 56 -10.92 1.97 -10.28
CA ALA A 56 -11.81 3.07 -9.89
C ALA A 56 -11.22 3.89 -8.74
N MET A 57 -10.59 3.24 -7.75
CA MET A 57 -9.90 3.92 -6.65
C MET A 57 -8.73 4.75 -7.15
N ILE A 58 -7.86 4.21 -8.01
CA ILE A 58 -6.74 4.93 -8.61
C ILE A 58 -7.24 6.15 -9.40
N LYS A 59 -8.33 5.99 -10.17
CA LYS A 59 -8.97 7.09 -10.91
C LYS A 59 -9.44 8.21 -9.98
N ARG A 60 -10.14 7.87 -8.91
CA ARG A 60 -10.64 8.83 -7.90
C ARG A 60 -9.47 9.59 -7.24
N LEU A 61 -8.43 8.87 -6.81
CA LEU A 61 -7.22 9.46 -6.24
C LEU A 61 -6.53 10.43 -7.19
N THR A 62 -6.35 10.02 -8.44
CA THR A 62 -5.71 10.88 -9.45
C THR A 62 -6.52 12.14 -9.75
N ALA A 63 -7.85 12.02 -9.76
CA ALA A 63 -8.73 13.16 -10.03
C ALA A 63 -8.80 14.15 -8.87
N SER A 64 -8.84 13.68 -7.62
CA SER A 64 -9.00 14.54 -6.43
C SER A 64 -7.69 15.09 -5.89
N GLN A 65 -6.62 14.31 -5.94
CA GLN A 65 -5.35 14.61 -5.27
C GLN A 65 -4.17 14.81 -6.23
N GLY A 66 -4.43 14.76 -7.53
CA GLY A 66 -3.39 14.87 -8.55
C GLY A 66 -2.45 13.65 -8.61
N ARG A 67 -1.26 13.85 -9.17
CA ARG A 67 -0.26 12.78 -9.28
C ARG A 67 0.42 12.54 -7.94
N ARG A 68 0.24 11.35 -7.40
CA ARG A 68 0.89 10.89 -6.17
C ARG A 68 1.39 9.45 -6.36
N PRO A 69 2.38 9.01 -5.59
CA PRO A 69 2.84 7.63 -5.64
C PRO A 69 1.71 6.67 -5.24
N VAL A 70 1.40 5.74 -6.14
CA VAL A 70 0.43 4.66 -5.91
C VAL A 70 1.11 3.35 -6.22
N SER A 71 1.13 2.46 -5.28
CA SER A 71 1.64 1.10 -5.42
C SER A 71 0.51 0.08 -5.41
N VAL A 72 0.65 -0.98 -6.20
CA VAL A 72 -0.31 -2.08 -6.29
C VAL A 72 0.26 -3.32 -5.61
N LEU A 73 -0.47 -3.84 -4.62
CA LEU A 73 -0.22 -5.10 -3.95
C LEU A 73 -1.24 -6.13 -4.42
N VAL A 74 -0.79 -7.22 -5.03
CA VAL A 74 -1.69 -8.29 -5.51
C VAL A 74 -1.73 -9.44 -4.51
N SER A 75 -2.92 -9.87 -4.10
CA SER A 75 -3.12 -10.93 -3.12
C SER A 75 -3.89 -12.12 -3.67
N GLY A 76 -3.61 -13.30 -3.11
CA GLY A 76 -4.37 -14.52 -3.38
C GLY A 76 -3.93 -15.30 -4.62
N VAL A 77 -2.81 -14.94 -5.25
CA VAL A 77 -2.28 -15.58 -6.47
C VAL A 77 -0.76 -15.74 -6.41
N ASN A 78 -0.20 -16.53 -7.30
CA ASN A 78 1.25 -16.64 -7.44
C ASN A 78 1.85 -15.37 -8.11
N GLU A 79 3.18 -15.25 -8.07
CA GLU A 79 3.88 -14.06 -8.56
C GLU A 79 3.66 -13.81 -10.06
N LYS A 80 3.57 -14.85 -10.88
CA LYS A 80 3.33 -14.73 -12.33
C LYS A 80 1.94 -14.15 -12.61
N GLU A 81 0.93 -14.67 -11.96
CA GLU A 81 -0.45 -14.17 -12.08
C GLU A 81 -0.57 -12.75 -11.52
N ALA A 82 0.12 -12.48 -10.42
CA ALA A 82 0.14 -11.14 -9.84
C ALA A 82 0.73 -10.10 -10.80
N ARG A 83 1.78 -10.46 -11.53
CA ARG A 83 2.34 -9.58 -12.57
C ARG A 83 1.33 -9.27 -13.67
N LEU A 84 0.58 -10.26 -14.14
CA LEU A 84 -0.46 -10.05 -15.17
C LEU A 84 -1.57 -9.11 -14.66
N VAL A 85 -2.01 -9.28 -13.41
CA VAL A 85 -3.00 -8.37 -12.81
C VAL A 85 -2.48 -6.94 -12.73
N TYR A 86 -1.24 -6.79 -12.24
CA TYR A 86 -0.59 -5.50 -12.18
C TYR A 86 -0.43 -4.85 -13.55
N ASP A 87 0.08 -5.58 -14.54
CA ASP A 87 0.32 -5.06 -15.90
C ASP A 87 -0.97 -4.52 -16.53
N ASN A 88 -2.09 -5.22 -16.32
CA ASN A 88 -3.41 -4.78 -16.78
C ASN A 88 -3.83 -3.45 -16.13
N ILE A 89 -3.64 -3.32 -14.82
CA ILE A 89 -3.96 -2.08 -14.09
C ILE A 89 -3.02 -0.95 -14.51
N ALA A 90 -1.73 -1.21 -14.57
CA ALA A 90 -0.71 -0.23 -14.93
C ALA A 90 -0.91 0.30 -16.36
N GLN A 91 -1.21 -0.60 -17.31
CA GLN A 91 -1.50 -0.21 -18.69
C GLN A 91 -2.75 0.67 -18.77
N ALA A 92 -3.82 0.32 -18.05
CA ALA A 92 -5.04 1.11 -18.03
C ALA A 92 -4.82 2.48 -17.36
N ALA A 93 -4.10 2.53 -16.24
CA ALA A 93 -3.78 3.77 -15.53
C ALA A 93 -2.94 4.71 -16.42
N ARG A 94 -1.92 4.19 -17.07
CA ARG A 94 -1.08 4.95 -18.01
C ARG A 94 -1.89 5.47 -19.20
N ARG A 95 -2.70 4.62 -19.81
CA ARG A 95 -3.46 4.96 -21.04
C ARG A 95 -4.58 5.96 -20.79
N TYR A 96 -5.32 5.81 -19.68
CA TYR A 96 -6.56 6.56 -19.47
C TYR A 96 -6.49 7.62 -18.37
N LEU A 97 -5.51 7.52 -17.46
CA LEU A 97 -5.35 8.44 -16.34
C LEU A 97 -4.05 9.26 -16.42
N ALA A 98 -3.18 8.96 -17.39
CA ALA A 98 -1.84 9.52 -17.49
C ALA A 98 -1.06 9.41 -16.16
N THR A 99 -1.27 8.30 -15.43
CA THR A 99 -0.71 8.04 -14.10
C THR A 99 0.10 6.75 -14.13
N GLU A 100 1.27 6.80 -13.55
CA GLU A 100 2.09 5.63 -13.30
C GLU A 100 1.70 5.02 -11.96
N VAL A 101 1.71 3.68 -11.88
CA VAL A 101 1.53 2.92 -10.65
C VAL A 101 2.67 1.92 -10.52
N ASP A 102 3.13 1.67 -9.30
CA ASP A 102 4.23 0.78 -9.03
C ASP A 102 3.77 -0.60 -8.57
N PHE A 103 4.55 -1.63 -8.87
CA PHE A 103 4.30 -2.97 -8.35
C PHE A 103 4.96 -3.15 -7.00
N LEU A 104 4.19 -3.09 -5.93
CA LEU A 104 4.71 -3.33 -4.58
C LEU A 104 5.12 -4.80 -4.38
N GLY A 105 4.33 -5.73 -4.90
CA GLY A 105 4.59 -7.15 -4.77
C GLY A 105 3.32 -7.99 -4.74
N SER A 106 3.45 -9.24 -4.30
CA SER A 106 2.33 -10.15 -4.16
C SER A 106 2.39 -10.97 -2.88
N VAL A 107 1.21 -11.35 -2.38
CA VAL A 107 1.05 -12.30 -1.28
C VAL A 107 0.23 -13.48 -1.80
N PRO A 108 0.78 -14.71 -1.82
CA PRO A 108 0.07 -15.87 -2.34
C PRO A 108 -1.12 -16.25 -1.47
N ALA A 109 -2.08 -16.98 -2.03
CA ALA A 109 -3.09 -17.67 -1.25
C ALA A 109 -2.40 -18.68 -0.33
N ASP A 110 -2.68 -18.60 0.96
CA ASP A 110 -2.06 -19.45 1.97
C ASP A 110 -3.05 -19.73 3.11
N GLU A 111 -3.36 -21.01 3.33
CA GLU A 111 -4.26 -21.44 4.41
C GLU A 111 -3.75 -21.08 5.81
N HIS A 112 -2.43 -20.96 5.97
CA HIS A 112 -1.81 -20.59 7.23
C HIS A 112 -2.23 -19.20 7.72
N VAL A 113 -2.60 -18.28 6.82
CA VAL A 113 -3.14 -16.97 7.20
C VAL A 113 -4.42 -17.12 8.00
N ARG A 114 -5.38 -17.95 7.52
CA ARG A 114 -6.63 -18.22 8.26
C ARG A 114 -6.39 -19.01 9.54
N ARG A 115 -5.44 -19.92 9.53
CA ARG A 115 -5.06 -20.72 10.71
C ARG A 115 -4.45 -19.82 11.80
N ALA A 116 -3.55 -18.93 11.43
CA ALA A 116 -2.96 -17.94 12.34
C ALA A 116 -4.01 -17.02 12.95
N ALA A 117 -4.95 -16.51 12.14
CA ALA A 117 -6.05 -15.68 12.61
C ALA A 117 -6.91 -16.38 13.67
N LYS A 118 -7.21 -17.68 13.48
CA LYS A 118 -7.93 -18.48 14.49
C LYS A 118 -7.16 -18.61 15.81
N LEU A 119 -5.84 -18.50 15.79
CA LEU A 119 -4.96 -18.52 16.97
C LEU A 119 -4.78 -17.12 17.57
N GLY A 120 -5.38 -16.08 17.01
CA GLY A 120 -5.18 -14.69 17.41
C GLY A 120 -3.75 -14.19 17.20
N ARG A 121 -3.02 -14.78 16.23
CA ARG A 121 -1.62 -14.46 15.94
C ARG A 121 -1.43 -14.07 14.48
N SER A 122 -0.36 -13.33 14.21
CA SER A 122 0.05 -13.08 12.83
C SER A 122 0.58 -14.36 12.15
N VAL A 123 0.42 -14.48 10.83
CA VAL A 123 0.96 -15.62 10.10
C VAL A 123 2.49 -15.68 10.17
N VAL A 124 3.14 -14.53 10.24
CA VAL A 124 4.60 -14.42 10.32
C VAL A 124 5.15 -15.00 11.63
N GLU A 125 4.39 -14.86 12.71
CA GLU A 125 4.74 -15.43 14.03
C GLU A 125 4.34 -16.90 14.14
N ALA A 126 3.10 -17.23 13.74
CA ALA A 126 2.57 -18.58 13.93
C ALA A 126 3.16 -19.59 12.96
N PHE A 127 3.43 -19.16 11.72
CA PHE A 127 3.91 -20.02 10.63
C PHE A 127 5.01 -19.31 9.83
N PRO A 128 6.22 -19.14 10.39
CA PRO A 128 7.27 -18.29 9.81
C PRO A 128 7.80 -18.76 8.44
N LEU A 129 7.61 -20.02 8.09
CA LEU A 129 8.03 -20.59 6.80
C LEU A 129 6.89 -20.69 5.78
N ALA A 130 5.68 -20.28 6.13
CA ALA A 130 4.55 -20.24 5.20
C ALA A 130 4.81 -19.28 4.03
N GLY A 131 4.24 -19.56 2.86
CA GLY A 131 4.42 -18.75 1.66
C GLY A 131 4.03 -17.28 1.87
N ALA A 132 2.90 -17.03 2.56
CA ALA A 132 2.48 -15.68 2.93
C ALA A 132 3.50 -14.99 3.85
N SER A 133 4.09 -15.71 4.82
CA SER A 133 5.09 -15.16 5.74
C SER A 133 6.36 -14.71 5.02
N LEU A 134 6.82 -15.50 4.06
CA LEU A 134 7.97 -15.16 3.22
C LEU A 134 7.65 -13.94 2.34
N ALA A 135 6.45 -13.88 1.78
CA ALA A 135 6.00 -12.74 0.99
C ALA A 135 5.94 -11.46 1.83
N PHE A 136 5.37 -11.49 3.03
CA PHE A 136 5.34 -10.34 3.94
C PHE A 136 6.73 -9.85 4.35
N ARG A 137 7.68 -10.77 4.59
CA ARG A 137 9.08 -10.37 4.88
C ARG A 137 9.76 -9.71 3.68
N LYS A 138 9.51 -10.22 2.46
CA LYS A 138 10.02 -9.60 1.23
C LYS A 138 9.46 -8.18 1.06
N LEU A 139 8.15 -7.99 1.31
CA LEU A 139 7.51 -6.68 1.29
C LEU A 139 8.11 -5.74 2.35
N ALA A 140 8.27 -6.21 3.59
CA ALA A 140 8.87 -5.41 4.67
C ALA A 140 10.28 -4.94 4.33
N GLY A 141 11.10 -5.79 3.68
CA GLY A 141 12.44 -5.42 3.22
C GLY A 141 12.46 -4.24 2.25
N ARG A 142 11.44 -4.09 1.41
CA ARG A 142 11.33 -2.94 0.48
C ARG A 142 11.12 -1.62 1.21
N PHE A 143 10.34 -1.63 2.28
CA PHE A 143 10.14 -0.45 3.13
C PHE A 143 11.42 -0.06 3.87
N SER A 144 12.19 -1.03 4.33
CA SER A 144 13.45 -0.79 5.05
C SER A 144 14.57 -0.26 4.16
N MET A 145 14.56 -0.55 2.86
CA MET A 145 15.59 -0.13 1.90
C MET A 145 15.28 1.21 1.22
N GLY A 146 14.17 1.86 1.55
CA GLY A 146 13.77 3.12 0.91
C GLY A 146 13.43 2.99 -0.58
N GLU A 147 13.13 1.76 -1.07
CA GLU A 147 12.79 1.48 -2.46
C GLU A 147 11.39 1.96 -2.86
N LEU A 148 10.61 2.48 -1.91
CA LEU A 148 9.33 3.10 -2.22
C LEU A 148 9.58 4.49 -2.79
N ALA A 149 9.22 4.68 -4.04
CA ALA A 149 9.33 5.96 -4.74
C ALA A 149 8.48 7.00 -4.00
N GLY A 150 9.12 7.84 -3.19
CA GLY A 150 8.42 8.95 -2.52
C GLY A 150 8.72 9.16 -1.05
N ALA A 151 9.57 8.37 -0.40
CA ALA A 151 10.13 8.75 0.88
C ALA A 151 11.01 10.00 0.67
N GLN A 152 10.36 11.16 0.50
CA GLN A 152 11.04 12.45 0.65
C GLN A 152 11.46 12.51 2.12
N THR A 153 12.69 12.11 2.33
CA THR A 153 13.46 12.54 3.49
C THR A 153 13.23 14.05 3.61
N LEU A 154 12.58 14.49 4.65
CA LEU A 154 12.69 15.86 5.14
C LEU A 154 14.14 16.03 5.57
N GLY A 155 15.02 16.08 4.58
CA GLY A 155 16.44 16.26 4.69
C GLY A 155 16.71 17.64 5.22
N GLY A 156 17.38 17.68 6.33
CA GLY A 156 17.78 18.83 7.08
C GLY A 156 18.32 19.96 6.21
N MET A 157 17.74 21.12 6.46
CA MET A 157 18.30 22.40 6.13
C MET A 157 19.58 22.57 6.98
N ARG A 158 20.73 22.24 6.38
CA ARG A 158 22.02 22.67 6.95
C ARG A 158 22.07 24.19 6.82
N MET A 159 21.93 24.85 7.93
CA MET A 159 22.36 26.23 8.08
C MET A 159 23.87 26.25 7.92
N ALA A 160 24.36 26.82 6.80
CA ALA A 160 25.73 27.25 6.67
C ALA A 160 25.88 28.54 7.46
N GLY A 161 26.74 28.53 8.48
CA GLY A 161 27.26 29.71 9.17
C GLY A 161 28.40 30.29 8.38
#